data_9e36b0d18ebbd8737c48718cb9c2b1b8
#
_entry.id   9e36b0d18ebbd8737c48718cb9c2b1b8
#
_cell.length_a   1.000
_cell.length_b   1.000
_cell.length_c   1.000
_cell.angle_alpha   90.00
_cell.angle_beta   90.00
_cell.angle_gamma   90.00
#
_symmetry.space_group_name_H-M   'P 1'
#
loop_
_entity.id
_entity.type
_entity.pdbx_description
1 polymer ?
#
loop_
_entity_poly.entity_id
_entity_poly.type
_entity_poly.pdbx_seq_one_letter_code
_entity_poly.pdbx_strand_id
1 'polypeptide(L)'
;MGLTLIDAGVLIGFLDRTDAHHAASYDALTGALDRNDRIVLPASAYGEALVGPSRRGSKAVTVVEQLVERVPIEIEPLSQAIARTAAMIRAKHRSIRLPDALVIATAKELDADLLVTTDHGWPTRAKLGLRATITRL
;
A
#
# COMPACT_ATOMS: atom_id res chain seq x y z
N MET A 1 6.67 9.58 15.58
CA MET A 1 7.05 9.15 14.22
C MET A 1 6.80 7.67 14.06
N GLY A 2 5.93 7.32 13.15
CA GLY A 2 5.53 5.95 12.91
C GLY A 2 5.82 5.51 11.47
N LEU A 3 5.27 4.34 11.11
CA LEU A 3 5.32 3.82 9.75
C LEU A 3 3.90 3.54 9.27
N THR A 4 3.49 4.26 8.24
CA THR A 4 2.22 4.05 7.53
C THR A 4 2.52 3.33 6.22
N LEU A 5 1.93 2.16 6.04
CA LEU A 5 2.04 1.41 4.80
C LEU A 5 0.74 1.56 4.02
N ILE A 6 0.85 1.80 2.72
CA ILE A 6 -0.30 1.98 1.83
C ILE A 6 -0.31 0.91 0.74
N ASP A 7 -1.50 0.56 0.26
CA ASP A 7 -1.64 -0.33 -0.90
C ASP A 7 -1.77 0.45 -2.23
N ALA A 8 -1.85 -0.28 -3.33
CA ALA A 8 -1.96 0.31 -4.67
C ALA A 8 -3.19 1.20 -4.82
N GLY A 9 -4.33 0.79 -4.27
CA GLY A 9 -5.59 1.55 -4.37
C GLY A 9 -5.50 2.93 -3.73
N VAL A 10 -4.74 3.05 -2.64
CA VAL A 10 -4.52 4.35 -1.97
C VAL A 10 -3.68 5.27 -2.86
N LEU A 11 -2.62 4.77 -3.47
CA LEU A 11 -1.81 5.57 -4.40
C LEU A 11 -2.62 5.97 -5.64
N ILE A 12 -3.36 5.03 -6.23
CA ILE A 12 -4.23 5.29 -7.39
C ILE A 12 -5.26 6.37 -7.04
N GLY A 13 -5.92 6.25 -5.90
CA GLY A 13 -6.89 7.24 -5.44
C GLY A 13 -6.27 8.63 -5.28
N PHE A 14 -5.05 8.68 -4.74
CA PHE A 14 -4.32 9.94 -4.57
C PHE A 14 -3.98 10.60 -5.91
N LEU A 15 -3.60 9.79 -6.91
CA LEU A 15 -3.18 10.27 -8.24
C LEU A 15 -4.35 10.69 -9.11
N ASP A 16 -5.50 10.06 -8.98
CA ASP A 16 -6.65 10.23 -9.87
C ASP A 16 -7.79 10.98 -9.14
N ARG A 17 -7.98 12.25 -9.53
CA ARG A 17 -9.05 13.10 -8.95
C ARG A 17 -10.45 12.56 -9.20
N THR A 18 -10.63 11.70 -10.19
CA THR A 18 -11.94 11.10 -10.52
C THR A 18 -12.19 9.80 -9.77
N ASP A 19 -11.18 9.27 -9.08
CA ASP A 19 -11.32 8.04 -8.30
C ASP A 19 -12.23 8.28 -7.08
N ALA A 20 -13.10 7.30 -6.79
CA ALA A 20 -14.01 7.37 -5.65
C ALA A 20 -13.28 7.53 -4.30
N HIS A 21 -12.04 7.05 -4.21
CA HIS A 21 -11.22 7.13 -3.00
C HIS A 21 -10.26 8.33 -2.97
N HIS A 22 -10.39 9.27 -3.92
CA HIS A 22 -9.42 10.38 -4.02
C HIS A 22 -9.34 11.21 -2.73
N ALA A 23 -10.47 11.69 -2.25
CA ALA A 23 -10.50 12.53 -1.03
C ALA A 23 -9.96 11.78 0.19
N ALA A 24 -10.39 10.53 0.38
CA ALA A 24 -9.95 9.72 1.52
C ALA A 24 -8.46 9.37 1.42
N SER A 25 -7.95 9.08 0.23
CA SER A 25 -6.53 8.80 0.01
C SER A 25 -5.67 10.04 0.27
N TYR A 26 -6.12 11.19 -0.21
CA TYR A 26 -5.46 12.47 0.04
C TYR A 26 -5.35 12.74 1.55
N ASP A 27 -6.47 12.58 2.28
CA ASP A 27 -6.50 12.81 3.73
C ASP A 27 -5.61 11.81 4.47
N ALA A 28 -5.57 10.55 4.04
CA ALA A 28 -4.72 9.53 4.67
C ALA A 28 -3.24 9.87 4.51
N LEU A 29 -2.82 10.30 3.33
CA LEU A 29 -1.41 10.67 3.08
C LEU A 29 -1.01 11.95 3.79
N THR A 30 -1.86 12.99 3.76
CA THR A 30 -1.58 14.23 4.48
C THR A 30 -1.55 14.00 5.99
N GLY A 31 -2.43 13.16 6.52
CA GLY A 31 -2.42 12.77 7.93
C GLY A 31 -1.12 12.07 8.33
N ALA A 32 -0.62 11.18 7.50
CA ALA A 32 0.66 10.51 7.75
C ALA A 32 1.83 11.52 7.77
N LEU A 33 1.84 12.45 6.81
CA LEU A 33 2.85 13.51 6.77
C LEU A 33 2.79 14.42 8.00
N ASP A 34 1.59 14.79 8.43
CA ASP A 34 1.39 15.64 9.62
C ASP A 34 1.90 14.96 10.89
N ARG A 35 1.82 13.63 10.97
CA ARG A 35 2.38 12.85 12.08
C ARG A 35 3.88 12.60 11.96
N ASN A 36 4.51 13.03 10.87
CA ASN A 36 5.89 12.69 10.52
C ASN A 36 6.10 11.18 10.38
N ASP A 37 5.10 10.47 9.90
CA ASP A 37 5.24 9.03 9.60
C ASP A 37 6.06 8.83 8.33
N ARG A 38 6.83 7.75 8.31
CA ARG A 38 7.34 7.20 7.07
C ARG A 38 6.15 6.62 6.31
N ILE A 39 6.05 6.93 5.02
CA ILE A 39 5.03 6.36 4.14
C ILE A 39 5.71 5.34 3.26
N VAL A 40 5.26 4.09 3.32
CA VAL A 40 5.88 2.98 2.60
C VAL A 40 4.85 2.33 1.68
N LEU A 41 5.27 2.05 0.45
CA LEU A 41 4.48 1.33 -0.55
C LEU A 41 5.27 0.08 -0.97
N PRO A 42 4.70 -1.13 -0.86
CA PRO A 42 5.37 -2.33 -1.38
C PRO A 42 5.64 -2.21 -2.87
N ALA A 43 6.80 -2.69 -3.33
CA ALA A 43 7.16 -2.66 -4.75
C ALA A 43 6.11 -3.37 -5.64
N SER A 44 5.49 -4.43 -5.14
CA SER A 44 4.40 -5.12 -5.85
C SER A 44 3.18 -4.23 -6.06
N ALA A 45 2.80 -3.47 -5.04
CA ALA A 45 1.70 -2.50 -5.11
C ALA A 45 2.06 -1.32 -6.02
N TYR A 46 3.30 -0.88 -5.99
CA TYR A 46 3.80 0.14 -6.91
C TYR A 46 3.65 -0.31 -8.36
N GLY A 47 4.03 -1.56 -8.66
CA GLY A 47 3.84 -2.17 -9.97
C GLY A 47 2.38 -2.14 -10.41
N GLU A 48 1.46 -2.52 -9.54
CA GLU A 48 0.02 -2.44 -9.83
C GLU A 48 -0.43 -1.01 -10.15
N ALA A 49 0.02 -0.04 -9.37
CA ALA A 49 -0.34 1.37 -9.57
C ALA A 49 0.23 1.93 -10.89
N LEU A 50 1.33 1.38 -11.39
CA LEU A 50 1.95 1.82 -12.64
C LEU A 50 1.33 1.20 -13.90
N VAL A 51 0.46 0.21 -13.78
CA VAL A 51 -0.16 -0.43 -14.96
C VAL A 51 -0.93 0.57 -15.80
N GLY A 52 -1.82 1.36 -15.19
CA GLY A 52 -2.58 2.39 -15.90
C GLY A 52 -1.69 3.46 -16.56
N PRO A 53 -0.80 4.11 -15.80
CA PRO A 53 0.16 5.06 -16.38
C PRO A 53 1.01 4.47 -17.52
N SER A 54 1.47 3.22 -17.37
CA SER A 54 2.26 2.54 -18.40
C SER A 54 1.50 2.38 -19.73
N ARG A 55 0.18 2.18 -19.65
CA ARG A 55 -0.67 2.13 -20.84
C ARG A 55 -0.82 3.47 -21.53
N ARG A 56 -0.69 4.57 -20.77
CA ARG A 56 -0.76 5.94 -21.33
C ARG A 56 0.56 6.43 -21.88
N GLY A 57 1.69 5.84 -21.49
CA GLY A 57 3.01 6.16 -22.01
C GLY A 57 4.02 6.56 -20.94
N SER A 58 5.28 6.74 -21.37
CA SER A 58 6.42 7.00 -20.48
C SER A 58 6.29 8.31 -19.69
N LYS A 59 5.65 9.34 -20.25
CA LYS A 59 5.43 10.62 -19.56
C LYS A 59 4.52 10.44 -18.35
N ALA A 60 3.48 9.63 -18.48
CA ALA A 60 2.56 9.34 -17.38
C ALA A 60 3.28 8.59 -16.25
N VAL A 61 4.14 7.64 -16.59
CA VAL A 61 4.97 6.92 -15.61
C VAL A 61 5.89 7.88 -14.89
N THR A 62 6.59 8.77 -15.62
CA THR A 62 7.49 9.76 -15.02
C THR A 62 6.77 10.67 -14.04
N VAL A 63 5.54 11.08 -14.33
CA VAL A 63 4.74 11.90 -13.40
C VAL A 63 4.51 11.16 -12.09
N VAL A 64 4.18 9.87 -12.13
CA VAL A 64 4.00 9.06 -10.92
C VAL A 64 5.30 8.93 -10.14
N GLU A 65 6.40 8.63 -10.82
CA GLU A 65 7.72 8.51 -10.18
C GLU A 65 8.13 9.80 -9.45
N GLN A 66 7.93 10.95 -10.09
CA GLN A 66 8.22 12.25 -9.50
C GLN A 66 7.35 12.53 -8.28
N LEU A 67 6.07 12.16 -8.33
CA LEU A 67 5.16 12.38 -7.22
C LEU A 67 5.54 11.52 -6.02
N VAL A 68 5.89 10.26 -6.26
CA VAL A 68 6.36 9.33 -5.22
C VAL A 68 7.59 9.88 -4.52
N GLU A 69 8.53 10.49 -5.27
CA GLU A 69 9.71 11.14 -4.68
C GLU A 69 9.35 12.38 -3.84
N ARG A 70 8.40 13.16 -4.31
CA ARG A 70 8.06 14.45 -3.66
C ARG A 70 7.26 14.30 -2.38
N VAL A 71 6.41 13.31 -2.26
CA VAL A 71 5.52 13.14 -1.07
C VAL A 71 6.31 13.05 0.23
N PRO A 72 7.41 12.35 0.49
CA PRO A 72 8.01 11.21 -0.19
C PRO A 72 7.37 9.88 0.20
N ILE A 73 7.29 8.97 -0.74
CA ILE A 73 6.84 7.59 -0.51
C ILE A 73 8.02 6.66 -0.75
N GLU A 74 8.35 5.85 0.25
CA GLU A 74 9.42 4.86 0.14
C GLU A 74 8.88 3.59 -0.53
N ILE A 75 9.58 3.10 -1.54
CA ILE A 75 9.20 1.84 -2.19
C ILE A 75 9.99 0.71 -1.53
N GLU A 76 9.27 -0.21 -0.88
CA GLU A 76 9.91 -1.36 -0.20
C GLU A 76 10.09 -2.51 -1.17
N PRO A 77 11.33 -2.96 -1.40
CA PRO A 77 11.58 -4.12 -2.26
C PRO A 77 10.93 -5.39 -1.73
N LEU A 78 10.54 -6.27 -2.64
CA LEU A 78 10.03 -7.59 -2.27
C LEU A 78 11.20 -8.48 -1.85
N SER A 79 11.31 -8.72 -0.55
CA SER A 79 12.35 -9.59 0.02
C SER A 79 11.89 -11.04 0.11
N GLN A 80 12.84 -11.94 0.34
CA GLN A 80 12.54 -13.34 0.60
C GLN A 80 11.64 -13.50 1.85
N ALA A 81 11.90 -12.73 2.90
CA ALA A 81 11.11 -12.76 4.13
C ALA A 81 9.65 -12.33 3.87
N ILE A 82 9.45 -11.25 3.12
CA ILE A 82 8.11 -10.79 2.73
C ILE A 82 7.39 -11.87 1.89
N ALA A 83 8.08 -12.45 0.92
CA ALA A 83 7.50 -13.50 0.07
C ALA A 83 7.06 -14.72 0.89
N ARG A 84 7.89 -15.15 1.84
CA ARG A 84 7.58 -16.27 2.74
C ARG A 84 6.35 -15.96 3.60
N THR A 85 6.29 -14.80 4.21
CA THR A 85 5.16 -14.38 5.04
C THR A 85 3.89 -14.27 4.22
N ALA A 86 3.98 -13.74 3.00
CA ALA A 86 2.84 -13.67 2.08
C ALA A 86 2.30 -15.06 1.73
N ALA A 87 3.18 -16.02 1.48
CA ALA A 87 2.78 -17.40 1.21
C ALA A 87 2.02 -18.01 2.39
N MET A 88 2.49 -17.78 3.62
CA MET A 88 1.83 -18.25 4.84
C MET A 88 0.43 -17.63 5.00
N ILE A 89 0.30 -16.33 4.76
CA ILE A 89 -0.98 -15.61 4.82
C ILE A 89 -1.95 -16.19 3.78
N ARG A 90 -1.48 -16.36 2.55
CA ARG A 90 -2.29 -16.88 1.45
C ARG A 90 -2.74 -18.32 1.70
N ALA A 91 -1.87 -19.16 2.26
CA ALA A 91 -2.18 -20.53 2.59
C ALA A 91 -3.26 -20.65 3.68
N LYS A 92 -3.22 -19.76 4.66
CA LYS A 92 -4.16 -19.74 5.79
C LYS A 92 -5.49 -19.06 5.42
N HIS A 93 -5.48 -18.07 4.54
CA HIS A 93 -6.65 -17.26 4.16
C HIS A 93 -6.88 -17.35 2.66
N ARG A 94 -7.65 -18.35 2.22
CA ARG A 94 -7.87 -18.64 0.80
C ARG A 94 -8.54 -17.52 0.01
N SER A 95 -9.30 -16.65 0.69
CA SER A 95 -9.96 -15.51 0.05
C SER A 95 -9.01 -14.36 -0.28
N ILE A 96 -7.81 -14.35 0.28
CA ILE A 96 -6.81 -13.30 0.01
C ILE A 96 -6.01 -13.71 -1.22
N ARG A 97 -5.95 -12.83 -2.21
CA ARG A 97 -5.08 -13.02 -3.38
C ARG A 97 -3.63 -12.75 -3.01
N LEU A 98 -2.70 -13.31 -3.77
CA LEU A 98 -1.26 -13.13 -3.51
C LEU A 98 -0.84 -11.64 -3.50
N PRO A 99 -1.28 -10.77 -4.43
CA PRO A 99 -0.94 -9.35 -4.36
C PRO A 99 -1.32 -8.69 -3.04
N ASP A 100 -2.50 -8.98 -2.50
CA ASP A 100 -2.95 -8.47 -1.21
C ASP A 100 -2.13 -9.07 -0.06
N ALA A 101 -1.84 -10.37 -0.13
CA ALA A 101 -1.01 -11.05 0.85
C ALA A 101 0.40 -10.44 0.91
N LEU A 102 0.94 -10.00 -0.23
CA LEU A 102 2.25 -9.32 -0.29
C LEU A 102 2.22 -7.96 0.42
N VAL A 103 1.14 -7.20 0.28
CA VAL A 103 0.96 -5.92 1.00
C VAL A 103 0.89 -6.17 2.51
N ILE A 104 0.05 -7.11 2.93
CA ILE A 104 -0.12 -7.45 4.35
C ILE A 104 1.20 -7.98 4.94
N ALA A 105 1.90 -8.83 4.20
CA ALA A 105 3.19 -9.37 4.63
C ALA A 105 4.24 -8.28 4.80
N THR A 106 4.25 -7.28 3.90
CA THR A 106 5.16 -6.15 4.01
C THR A 106 4.90 -5.36 5.29
N ALA A 107 3.62 -5.09 5.59
CA ALA A 107 3.24 -4.41 6.83
C ALA A 107 3.69 -5.20 8.06
N LYS A 108 3.57 -6.52 8.02
CA LYS A 108 3.97 -7.40 9.12
C LYS A 108 5.48 -7.41 9.31
N GLU A 109 6.25 -7.58 8.24
CA GLU A 109 7.70 -7.67 8.30
C GLU A 109 8.36 -6.34 8.68
N LEU A 110 7.77 -5.21 8.29
CA LEU A 110 8.25 -3.89 8.67
C LEU A 110 7.70 -3.42 10.03
N ASP A 111 6.84 -4.20 10.65
CA ASP A 111 6.19 -3.83 11.91
C ASP A 111 5.48 -2.46 11.81
N ALA A 112 4.71 -2.29 10.76
CA ALA A 112 3.99 -1.03 10.50
C ALA A 112 3.02 -0.69 11.63
N ASP A 113 2.83 0.60 11.88
CA ASP A 113 1.86 1.10 12.84
C ASP A 113 0.46 1.18 12.22
N LEU A 114 0.39 1.55 10.96
CA LEU A 114 -0.85 1.73 10.22
C LEU A 114 -0.74 1.11 8.83
N LEU A 115 -1.76 0.39 8.43
CA LEU A 115 -1.93 -0.15 7.07
C LEU A 115 -3.21 0.43 6.49
N VAL A 116 -3.07 1.25 5.44
CA VAL A 116 -4.19 1.91 4.76
C VAL A 116 -4.50 1.18 3.47
N THR A 117 -5.74 0.80 3.28
CA THR A 117 -6.21 0.06 2.10
C THR A 117 -7.56 0.58 1.62
N THR A 118 -7.84 0.37 0.34
CA THR A 118 -9.17 0.56 -0.24
C THR A 118 -9.98 -0.75 -0.29
N ASP A 119 -9.37 -1.87 0.11
CA ASP A 119 -10.01 -3.18 0.10
C ASP A 119 -10.80 -3.41 1.40
N HIS A 120 -12.09 -3.70 1.29
CA HIS A 120 -12.98 -3.96 2.41
C HIS A 120 -13.17 -5.46 2.69
N GLY A 121 -12.59 -6.34 1.87
CA GLY A 121 -12.75 -7.78 1.95
C GLY A 121 -11.68 -8.52 2.76
N TRP A 122 -10.70 -7.81 3.30
CA TRP A 122 -9.63 -8.45 4.08
C TRP A 122 -10.13 -8.95 5.43
N PRO A 123 -9.56 -10.05 5.94
CA PRO A 123 -9.79 -10.47 7.33
C PRO A 123 -9.39 -9.38 8.32
N THR A 124 -9.86 -9.51 9.57
CA THR A 124 -9.49 -8.57 10.63
C THR A 124 -7.99 -8.65 10.94
N ARG A 125 -7.45 -7.57 11.53
CA ARG A 125 -6.04 -7.55 11.95
C ARG A 125 -5.70 -8.69 12.91
N ALA A 126 -6.65 -9.06 13.77
CA ALA A 126 -6.45 -10.16 14.72
C ALA A 126 -6.28 -11.50 13.98
N LYS A 127 -7.12 -11.78 12.99
CA LYS A 127 -7.02 -13.00 12.19
C LYS A 127 -5.74 -13.05 11.36
N LEU A 128 -5.25 -11.87 10.91
CA LEU A 128 -4.02 -11.75 10.16
C LEU A 128 -2.77 -11.77 11.04
N GLY A 129 -2.93 -11.68 12.36
CA GLY A 129 -1.80 -11.57 13.29
C GLY A 129 -0.99 -10.29 13.10
N LEU A 130 -1.67 -9.20 12.72
CA LEU A 130 -1.03 -7.90 12.50
C LEU A 130 -1.08 -7.04 13.76
N ARG A 131 0.06 -6.39 14.08
CA ARG A 131 0.10 -5.32 15.06
C ARG A 131 -0.49 -4.03 14.48
N ALA A 132 -0.27 -3.78 13.20
CA ALA A 132 -0.75 -2.58 12.53
C ALA A 132 -2.28 -2.43 12.62
N THR A 133 -2.74 -1.21 12.86
CA THR A 133 -4.15 -0.87 12.68
C THR A 133 -4.45 -0.82 11.18
N ILE A 134 -5.54 -1.45 10.76
CA ILE A 134 -5.97 -1.41 9.36
C ILE A 134 -7.03 -0.34 9.22
N THR A 135 -6.75 0.66 8.36
CA THR A 135 -7.71 1.69 7.98
C THR A 135 -8.21 1.39 6.58
N ARG A 136 -9.50 1.15 6.45
CA ARG A 136 -10.18 0.91 5.17
C ARG A 136 -10.86 2.19 4.72
N LEU A 137 -10.43 2.70 3.59
CA LEU A 137 -10.98 3.94 3.03
C LEU A 137 -12.33 3.73 2.35
#